data_120a500e5ba02084dd8ac04386015857
#
_entry.id   120a500e5ba02084dd8ac04386015857
#
_cell.length_a   1.000
_cell.length_b   1.000
_cell.length_c   1.000
_cell.angle_alpha   90.00
_cell.angle_beta   90.00
_cell.angle_gamma   90.00
#
_symmetry.space_group_name_H-M   'P 1'
#
loop_
_entity.id
_entity.type
_entity.pdbx_description
1 polymer ?
#
loop_
_entity_poly.entity_id
_entity_poly.type
_entity_poly.pdbx_seq_one_letter_code
_entity_poly.pdbx_strand_id
1 'polypeptide(L)'
;MRRFATLAALVTLATAMPAVAQTAQPVRATSPDGTIEVELTIDGDGRAAYAVSRKGKPILAPSKLGFLFTDVAKIDRRLMVTGQEVSDFDQTWQQPWGEWSSIRNHYREFKVHLKETTALARVFTVTFRIYNDGVGFRYEFPAQPNMAKTQIAEELTEFTFAQDGTAWWKPAFLWNREEYLYNKTALSAVSTAATPVTMKLADGTHVTLHEAALVDYSGMAVTRTDATT
;
A
#
# COMPACT_ATOMS: atom_id res chain seq x y z
N MET A 1 66.08 49.09 -11.25
CA MET A 1 65.51 47.88 -11.82
C MET A 1 64.43 47.36 -10.90
N ARG A 2 63.17 47.65 -11.18
CA ARG A 2 62.02 47.14 -10.38
C ARG A 2 61.42 45.90 -11.08
N ARG A 3 61.45 44.78 -10.39
CA ARG A 3 60.84 43.52 -10.87
C ARG A 3 59.37 43.50 -10.46
N PHE A 4 58.45 43.47 -11.42
CA PHE A 4 57.00 43.20 -11.17
C PHE A 4 56.81 41.68 -11.15
N ALA A 5 56.29 41.17 -10.04
CA ALA A 5 55.84 39.78 -9.92
C ALA A 5 54.34 39.76 -10.24
N THR A 6 53.97 39.06 -11.29
CA THR A 6 52.57 38.84 -11.68
C THR A 6 52.02 37.62 -10.93
N LEU A 7 51.02 37.81 -10.06
CA LEU A 7 50.34 36.77 -9.36
C LEU A 7 49.18 36.24 -10.23
N ALA A 8 49.27 35.03 -10.73
CA ALA A 8 48.19 34.37 -11.46
C ALA A 8 47.24 33.68 -10.44
N ALA A 9 46.01 34.17 -10.36
CA ALA A 9 44.94 33.56 -9.54
C ALA A 9 44.31 32.43 -10.35
N LEU A 10 44.44 31.20 -9.84
CA LEU A 10 43.79 30.01 -10.36
C LEU A 10 42.36 29.97 -9.82
N VAL A 11 41.36 30.20 -10.66
CA VAL A 11 39.94 30.04 -10.32
C VAL A 11 39.55 28.58 -10.59
N THR A 12 39.40 27.77 -9.53
CA THR A 12 38.84 26.40 -9.62
C THR A 12 37.34 26.49 -9.73
N LEU A 13 36.79 26.18 -10.88
CA LEU A 13 35.34 26.00 -11.09
C LEU A 13 34.93 24.67 -10.51
N ALA A 14 34.26 24.68 -9.36
CA ALA A 14 33.64 23.50 -8.80
C ALA A 14 32.32 23.21 -9.56
N THR A 15 32.32 22.22 -10.43
CA THR A 15 31.08 21.72 -11.06
C THR A 15 30.26 20.94 -10.01
N ALA A 16 29.15 21.52 -9.57
CA ALA A 16 28.17 20.82 -8.75
C ALA A 16 27.52 19.72 -9.62
N MET A 17 27.84 18.46 -9.34
CA MET A 17 27.10 17.33 -9.89
C MET A 17 25.68 17.34 -9.32
N PRO A 18 24.63 17.15 -10.17
CA PRO A 18 23.29 16.98 -9.65
C PRO A 18 23.24 15.74 -8.76
N ALA A 19 22.76 15.88 -7.53
CA ALA A 19 22.50 14.76 -6.65
C ALA A 19 21.40 13.90 -7.30
N VAL A 20 21.77 12.72 -7.79
CA VAL A 20 20.80 11.70 -8.20
C VAL A 20 20.05 11.33 -6.93
N ALA A 21 18.74 11.58 -6.91
CA ALA A 21 17.87 11.14 -5.82
C ALA A 21 18.00 9.62 -5.71
N GLN A 22 18.62 9.16 -4.64
CA GLN A 22 18.82 7.74 -4.38
C GLN A 22 17.46 7.17 -3.97
N THR A 23 16.82 6.41 -4.86
CA THR A 23 15.61 5.67 -4.51
C THR A 23 15.94 4.76 -3.34
N ALA A 24 15.16 4.87 -2.26
CA ALA A 24 15.35 4.02 -1.09
C ALA A 24 15.20 2.55 -1.51
N GLN A 25 16.06 1.68 -0.95
CA GLN A 25 15.98 0.25 -1.24
C GLN A 25 14.60 -0.28 -0.82
N PRO A 26 13.97 -1.12 -1.65
CA PRO A 26 12.70 -1.77 -1.31
C PRO A 26 12.79 -2.55 0.00
N VAL A 27 11.76 -2.46 0.83
CA VAL A 27 11.61 -3.30 2.02
C VAL A 27 10.60 -4.41 1.73
N ARG A 28 10.86 -5.63 2.19
CA ARG A 28 10.03 -6.79 1.83
C ARG A 28 9.96 -7.84 2.93
N ALA A 29 8.88 -8.62 2.90
CA ALA A 29 8.69 -9.80 3.73
C ALA A 29 7.84 -10.85 2.98
N THR A 30 7.96 -12.12 3.41
CA THR A 30 7.24 -13.24 2.81
C THR A 30 6.28 -13.87 3.81
N SER A 31 5.31 -14.63 3.32
CA SER A 31 4.48 -15.53 4.15
C SER A 31 5.34 -16.58 4.87
N PRO A 32 4.81 -17.24 5.93
CA PRO A 32 5.54 -18.28 6.64
C PRO A 32 6.10 -19.39 5.74
N ASP A 33 5.37 -19.78 4.69
CA ASP A 33 5.79 -20.80 3.71
C ASP A 33 6.61 -20.21 2.54
N GLY A 34 6.83 -18.90 2.51
CA GLY A 34 7.57 -18.20 1.45
C GLY A 34 6.85 -18.08 0.10
N THR A 35 5.56 -18.44 0.00
CA THR A 35 4.84 -18.41 -1.28
C THR A 35 4.32 -17.04 -1.68
N ILE A 36 3.99 -16.18 -0.72
CA ILE A 36 3.54 -14.80 -0.94
C ILE A 36 4.64 -13.85 -0.46
N GLU A 37 4.97 -12.86 -1.27
CA GLU A 37 5.87 -11.76 -0.90
C GLU A 37 5.14 -10.44 -1.02
N VAL A 38 5.34 -9.58 -0.03
CA VAL A 38 4.94 -8.17 -0.03
C VAL A 38 6.21 -7.33 -0.08
N GLU A 39 6.24 -6.40 -1.02
CA GLU A 39 7.30 -5.39 -1.15
C GLU A 39 6.69 -4.01 -1.00
N LEU A 40 7.35 -3.11 -0.26
CA LEU A 40 7.03 -1.69 -0.21
C LEU A 40 8.21 -0.88 -0.73
N THR A 41 7.90 0.06 -1.61
CA THR A 41 8.85 0.95 -2.28
C THR A 41 8.50 2.41 -2.05
N ILE A 42 9.51 3.28 -2.14
CA ILE A 42 9.33 4.74 -2.17
C ILE A 42 9.94 5.22 -3.49
N ASP A 43 9.15 5.91 -4.31
CA ASP A 43 9.62 6.48 -5.57
C ASP A 43 10.40 7.80 -5.38
N GLY A 44 10.88 8.39 -6.48
CA GLY A 44 11.66 9.63 -6.45
C GLY A 44 10.89 10.85 -5.94
N ASP A 45 9.57 10.84 -5.96
CA ASP A 45 8.69 11.86 -5.38
C ASP A 45 8.35 11.58 -3.89
N GLY A 46 8.81 10.46 -3.36
CA GLY A 46 8.49 9.99 -2.02
C GLY A 46 7.08 9.39 -1.91
N ARG A 47 6.54 8.80 -2.99
CA ARG A 47 5.27 8.06 -2.94
C ARG A 47 5.52 6.65 -2.48
N ALA A 48 4.78 6.23 -1.48
CA ALA A 48 4.79 4.84 -1.03
C ALA A 48 3.89 4.00 -1.93
N ALA A 49 4.39 2.85 -2.36
CA ALA A 49 3.62 1.85 -3.09
C ALA A 49 3.98 0.45 -2.57
N TYR A 50 3.00 -0.45 -2.55
CA TYR A 50 3.22 -1.85 -2.23
C TYR A 50 2.94 -2.73 -3.45
N ALA A 51 3.60 -3.86 -3.51
CA ALA A 51 3.39 -4.89 -4.52
C ALA A 51 3.24 -6.26 -3.84
N VAL A 52 2.48 -7.15 -4.46
CA VAL A 52 2.27 -8.52 -3.95
C VAL A 52 2.59 -9.51 -5.06
N SER A 53 3.44 -10.48 -4.76
CA SER A 53 3.69 -11.60 -5.65
C SER A 53 3.34 -12.94 -4.98
N ARG A 54 3.02 -13.94 -5.78
CA ARG A 54 2.80 -15.32 -5.33
C ARG A 54 3.64 -16.28 -6.15
N LYS A 55 4.51 -17.06 -5.47
CA LYS A 55 5.47 -17.97 -6.13
C LYS A 55 6.28 -17.27 -7.21
N GLY A 56 6.74 -16.05 -6.93
CA GLY A 56 7.50 -15.21 -7.84
C GLY A 56 6.71 -14.58 -9.00
N LYS A 57 5.40 -14.81 -9.09
CA LYS A 57 4.53 -14.17 -10.09
C LYS A 57 3.83 -12.96 -9.48
N PRO A 58 3.86 -11.78 -10.11
CA PRO A 58 3.15 -10.61 -9.61
C PRO A 58 1.63 -10.82 -9.67
N ILE A 59 0.96 -10.50 -8.56
CA ILE A 59 -0.49 -10.44 -8.40
C ILE A 59 -0.95 -8.99 -8.41
N LEU A 60 -0.36 -8.17 -7.50
CA LEU A 60 -0.49 -6.72 -7.53
C LEU A 60 0.84 -6.11 -7.94
N ALA A 61 0.80 -5.27 -8.97
CA ALA A 61 1.87 -4.37 -9.34
C ALA A 61 1.98 -3.22 -8.31
N PRO A 62 2.98 -2.34 -8.37
CA PRO A 62 3.09 -1.23 -7.42
C PRO A 62 1.79 -0.42 -7.32
N SER A 63 1.15 -0.52 -6.18
CA SER A 63 -0.13 0.06 -5.80
C SER A 63 0.10 1.13 -4.75
N LYS A 64 -0.31 2.37 -5.02
CA LYS A 64 -0.01 3.53 -4.18
C LYS A 64 -0.81 3.49 -2.88
N LEU A 65 -0.25 4.16 -1.87
CA LEU A 65 -0.82 4.34 -0.55
C LEU A 65 -0.96 5.83 -0.27
N GLY A 66 -2.02 6.22 0.46
CA GLY A 66 -2.18 7.62 0.85
C GLY A 66 -3.57 7.98 1.35
N PHE A 67 -3.70 9.25 1.76
CA PHE A 67 -4.92 9.80 2.29
C PHE A 67 -5.14 11.25 1.84
N LEU A 68 -6.37 11.57 1.52
CA LEU A 68 -6.88 12.92 1.41
C LEU A 68 -7.67 13.27 2.68
N PHE A 69 -7.33 14.38 3.30
CA PHE A 69 -8.01 14.89 4.49
C PHE A 69 -8.78 16.17 4.17
N THR A 70 -9.82 16.45 4.94
CA THR A 70 -10.61 17.69 4.78
C THR A 70 -10.01 18.89 5.51
N ASP A 71 -9.25 18.65 6.56
CA ASP A 71 -8.80 19.63 7.56
C ASP A 71 -7.28 19.84 7.59
N VAL A 72 -6.51 18.96 6.94
CA VAL A 72 -5.05 19.04 6.88
C VAL A 72 -4.52 18.62 5.51
N ALA A 73 -3.25 18.90 5.23
CA ALA A 73 -2.61 18.50 3.98
C ALA A 73 -2.64 16.98 3.80
N LYS A 74 -2.88 16.51 2.57
CA LYS A 74 -2.88 15.10 2.20
C LYS A 74 -1.54 14.40 2.49
N ILE A 75 -1.58 13.08 2.63
CA ILE A 75 -0.42 12.20 2.70
C ILE A 75 -0.43 11.32 1.45
N ASP A 76 0.31 11.67 0.43
CA ASP A 76 0.41 10.90 -0.82
C ASP A 76 1.82 10.84 -1.40
N ARG A 77 2.74 11.64 -0.86
CA ARG A 77 4.13 11.79 -1.31
C ARG A 77 5.01 12.40 -0.24
N ARG A 78 6.31 12.59 -0.57
CA ARG A 78 7.33 13.10 0.36
C ARG A 78 7.43 12.23 1.62
N LEU A 79 7.31 10.92 1.43
CA LEU A 79 7.49 9.91 2.45
C LEU A 79 8.90 9.33 2.36
N MET A 80 9.37 8.86 3.50
CA MET A 80 10.56 8.02 3.62
C MET A 80 10.28 6.87 4.58
N VAL A 81 10.92 5.73 4.34
CA VAL A 81 10.95 4.62 5.31
C VAL A 81 11.92 4.99 6.42
N THR A 82 11.48 4.92 7.66
CA THR A 82 12.30 5.16 8.87
C THR A 82 12.69 3.89 9.59
N GLY A 83 12.01 2.78 9.30
CA GLY A 83 12.28 1.47 9.88
C GLY A 83 11.31 0.42 9.40
N GLN A 84 11.64 -0.83 9.69
CA GLN A 84 10.79 -1.99 9.46
C GLN A 84 10.93 -3.00 10.60
N GLU A 85 9.87 -3.77 10.84
CA GLU A 85 9.84 -4.87 11.80
C GLU A 85 9.20 -6.08 11.14
N VAL A 86 9.70 -7.27 11.46
CA VAL A 86 9.14 -8.54 10.99
C VAL A 86 9.01 -9.48 12.20
N SER A 87 7.84 -10.08 12.38
CA SER A 87 7.59 -11.07 13.42
C SER A 87 6.66 -12.16 12.93
N ASP A 88 6.79 -13.36 13.48
CA ASP A 88 5.93 -14.49 13.19
C ASP A 88 4.86 -14.63 14.27
N PHE A 89 3.65 -15.02 13.85
CA PHE A 89 2.52 -15.30 14.73
C PHE A 89 1.89 -16.63 14.32
N ASP A 90 1.69 -17.52 15.30
CA ASP A 90 1.07 -18.84 15.09
C ASP A 90 0.28 -19.24 16.33
N GLN A 91 -1.03 -19.14 16.24
CA GLN A 91 -1.95 -19.55 17.30
C GLN A 91 -3.14 -20.29 16.71
N THR A 92 -3.62 -21.28 17.45
CA THR A 92 -4.86 -21.97 17.12
C THR A 92 -5.90 -21.69 18.21
N TRP A 93 -7.10 -21.29 17.78
CA TRP A 93 -8.21 -21.05 18.69
C TRP A 93 -9.41 -21.93 18.32
N GLN A 94 -10.27 -22.20 19.31
CA GLN A 94 -11.48 -22.96 19.14
C GLN A 94 -12.67 -22.01 18.99
N GLN A 95 -13.55 -22.27 18.03
CA GLN A 95 -14.79 -21.54 17.91
C GLN A 95 -15.99 -22.45 18.24
N PRO A 96 -17.01 -21.92 18.92
CA PRO A 96 -18.13 -22.72 19.39
C PRO A 96 -19.12 -23.12 18.29
N TRP A 97 -19.10 -22.47 17.14
CA TRP A 97 -19.92 -22.74 15.96
C TRP A 97 -19.17 -22.35 14.69
N GLY A 98 -19.66 -22.77 13.53
CA GLY A 98 -19.06 -22.56 12.21
C GLY A 98 -18.65 -23.88 11.57
N GLU A 99 -18.10 -23.81 10.36
CA GLU A 99 -17.67 -25.00 9.61
C GLU A 99 -16.44 -25.68 10.23
N TRP A 100 -15.60 -24.90 10.90
CA TRP A 100 -14.35 -25.37 11.50
C TRP A 100 -14.38 -25.15 13.01
N SER A 101 -14.17 -26.20 13.77
CA SER A 101 -14.07 -26.10 15.24
C SER A 101 -12.73 -25.51 15.69
N SER A 102 -11.71 -25.58 14.86
CA SER A 102 -10.35 -25.15 15.17
C SER A 102 -9.81 -24.28 14.05
N ILE A 103 -9.41 -23.06 14.35
CA ILE A 103 -8.89 -22.08 13.41
C ILE A 103 -7.42 -21.79 13.76
N ARG A 104 -6.51 -22.10 12.84
CA ARG A 104 -5.12 -21.68 12.96
C ARG A 104 -4.96 -20.31 12.37
N ASN A 105 -4.48 -19.36 13.19
CA ASN A 105 -4.10 -18.01 12.77
C ASN A 105 -2.57 -17.97 12.68
N HIS A 106 -2.03 -18.12 11.47
CA HIS A 106 -0.60 -18.25 11.21
C HIS A 106 -0.20 -17.28 10.10
N TYR A 107 0.56 -16.24 10.47
CA TYR A 107 1.01 -15.21 9.55
C TYR A 107 2.38 -14.66 9.93
N ARG A 108 3.02 -13.98 9.01
CA ARG A 108 4.14 -13.07 9.28
C ARG A 108 3.62 -11.65 9.30
N GLU A 109 3.84 -10.92 10.40
CA GLU A 109 3.55 -9.51 10.51
C GLU A 109 4.77 -8.71 10.02
N PHE A 110 4.52 -7.78 9.10
CA PHE A 110 5.52 -6.92 8.50
C PHE A 110 5.07 -5.47 8.66
N LYS A 111 5.78 -4.72 9.51
CA LYS A 111 5.53 -3.31 9.76
C LYS A 111 6.53 -2.46 9.02
N VAL A 112 6.04 -1.43 8.33
CA VAL A 112 6.88 -0.43 7.68
C VAL A 112 6.54 0.94 8.24
N HIS A 113 7.51 1.56 8.90
CA HIS A 113 7.37 2.88 9.51
C HIS A 113 7.69 3.95 8.47
N LEU A 114 6.74 4.84 8.25
CA LEU A 114 6.82 5.92 7.27
C LEU A 114 6.79 7.28 7.97
N LYS A 115 7.54 8.23 7.44
CA LYS A 115 7.58 9.62 7.90
C LYS A 115 7.55 10.56 6.71
N GLU A 116 6.81 11.66 6.84
CA GLU A 116 6.87 12.76 5.88
C GLU A 116 8.18 13.54 6.00
N THR A 117 8.74 13.90 4.86
CA THR A 117 9.90 14.80 4.77
C THR A 117 9.51 16.28 4.73
N THR A 118 8.21 16.59 4.91
CA THR A 118 7.67 17.95 5.03
C THR A 118 7.89 18.52 6.43
N ALA A 119 7.62 19.83 6.61
CA ALA A 119 7.66 20.47 7.92
C ALA A 119 6.66 19.86 8.93
N LEU A 120 5.57 19.24 8.47
CA LEU A 120 4.61 18.53 9.33
C LEU A 120 5.22 17.27 9.94
N ALA A 121 6.15 16.62 9.26
CA ALA A 121 6.89 15.45 9.72
C ALA A 121 5.99 14.36 10.35
N ARG A 122 4.77 14.18 9.81
CA ARG A 122 3.82 13.18 10.31
C ARG A 122 4.35 11.78 10.10
N VAL A 123 4.02 10.90 11.04
CA VAL A 123 4.45 9.50 11.01
C VAL A 123 3.25 8.57 11.00
N PHE A 124 3.38 7.43 10.34
CA PHE A 124 2.41 6.34 10.38
C PHE A 124 3.11 5.02 10.03
N THR A 125 2.45 3.93 10.32
CA THR A 125 2.94 2.58 10.01
C THR A 125 1.95 1.90 9.08
N VAL A 126 2.44 1.20 8.09
CA VAL A 126 1.66 0.21 7.34
C VAL A 126 2.01 -1.16 7.89
N THR A 127 1.02 -1.81 8.51
CA THR A 127 1.17 -3.14 9.11
C THR A 127 0.53 -4.17 8.20
N PHE A 128 1.33 -5.02 7.58
CA PHE A 128 0.90 -6.15 6.78
C PHE A 128 0.87 -7.42 7.62
N ARG A 129 -0.16 -8.27 7.41
CA ARG A 129 -0.19 -9.66 7.83
C ARG A 129 -0.20 -10.53 6.61
N ILE A 130 0.87 -11.28 6.43
CA ILE A 130 1.12 -12.09 5.24
C ILE A 130 0.87 -13.55 5.62
N TYR A 131 -0.26 -14.09 5.14
CA TYR A 131 -0.65 -15.48 5.28
C TYR A 131 -0.15 -16.29 4.07
N ASN A 132 -0.23 -17.62 4.14
CA ASN A 132 0.15 -18.49 3.02
C ASN A 132 -0.84 -18.41 1.83
N ASP A 133 -2.03 -17.85 2.06
CA ASP A 133 -3.14 -17.75 1.10
C ASP A 133 -3.65 -16.32 0.89
N GLY A 134 -3.12 -15.33 1.60
CA GLY A 134 -3.59 -13.96 1.48
C GLY A 134 -2.73 -12.93 2.21
N VAL A 135 -3.06 -11.67 1.99
CA VAL A 135 -2.43 -10.51 2.63
C VAL A 135 -3.52 -9.59 3.14
N GLY A 136 -3.47 -9.25 4.43
CA GLY A 136 -4.22 -8.14 5.00
C GLY A 136 -3.26 -7.01 5.38
N PHE A 137 -3.74 -5.76 5.35
CA PHE A 137 -2.97 -4.65 5.89
C PHE A 137 -3.87 -3.58 6.49
N ARG A 138 -3.26 -2.74 7.31
CA ARG A 138 -3.89 -1.55 7.89
C ARG A 138 -2.88 -0.44 8.07
N TYR A 139 -3.39 0.77 8.23
CA TYR A 139 -2.60 1.93 8.63
C TYR A 139 -2.72 2.14 10.13
N GLU A 140 -1.63 2.51 10.77
CA GLU A 140 -1.57 2.84 12.18
C GLU A 140 -1.00 4.24 12.34
N PHE A 141 -1.81 5.17 12.85
CA PHE A 141 -1.40 6.54 13.14
C PHE A 141 -1.19 6.70 14.65
N PRO A 142 0.06 6.83 15.11
CA PRO A 142 0.30 7.10 16.54
C PRO A 142 -0.17 8.50 16.90
N ALA A 143 -0.47 8.71 18.18
CA ALA A 143 -0.76 10.05 18.68
C ALA A 143 0.45 10.96 18.42
N GLN A 144 0.22 12.10 17.76
CA GLN A 144 1.27 13.01 17.34
C GLN A 144 0.75 14.46 17.28
N PRO A 145 1.59 15.48 17.55
CA PRO A 145 1.13 16.87 17.65
C PRO A 145 0.49 17.40 16.38
N ASN A 146 1.03 17.01 15.20
CA ASN A 146 0.59 17.54 13.90
C ASN A 146 -0.56 16.73 13.28
N MET A 147 -1.16 15.81 14.04
CA MET A 147 -2.27 14.95 13.62
C MET A 147 -3.01 14.38 14.83
N ALA A 148 -3.36 15.25 15.81
CA ALA A 148 -4.07 14.83 17.02
C ALA A 148 -5.49 14.38 16.73
N LYS A 149 -6.14 15.01 15.73
CA LYS A 149 -7.47 14.69 15.21
C LYS A 149 -7.52 15.10 13.75
N THR A 150 -8.11 14.28 12.89
CA THR A 150 -8.25 14.60 11.48
C THR A 150 -9.49 13.90 10.90
N GLN A 151 -9.96 14.41 9.78
CA GLN A 151 -11.08 13.83 9.02
C GLN A 151 -10.57 13.34 7.68
N ILE A 152 -10.68 12.04 7.44
CA ILE A 152 -10.36 11.41 6.17
C ILE A 152 -11.48 11.75 5.19
N ALA A 153 -11.14 12.42 4.09
CA ALA A 153 -12.04 12.65 2.96
C ALA A 153 -12.05 11.46 2.01
N GLU A 154 -10.85 10.89 1.76
CA GLU A 154 -10.67 9.78 0.84
C GLU A 154 -9.41 8.99 1.21
N GLU A 155 -9.50 7.68 1.15
CA GLU A 155 -8.35 6.78 1.20
C GLU A 155 -7.88 6.53 -0.23
N LEU A 156 -6.60 6.83 -0.49
CA LEU A 156 -5.99 6.74 -1.82
C LEU A 156 -5.29 5.39 -2.05
N THR A 157 -5.70 4.36 -1.33
CA THR A 157 -5.16 3.01 -1.46
C THR A 157 -5.53 2.40 -2.81
N GLU A 158 -4.52 2.02 -3.58
CA GLU A 158 -4.70 1.36 -4.88
C GLU A 158 -4.53 -0.16 -4.77
N PHE A 159 -5.15 -0.87 -5.70
CA PHE A 159 -5.00 -2.31 -5.96
C PHE A 159 -4.76 -2.49 -7.45
N THR A 160 -3.52 -2.31 -7.90
CA THR A 160 -3.15 -2.42 -9.31
C THR A 160 -2.86 -3.86 -9.67
N PHE A 161 -3.76 -4.52 -10.39
CA PHE A 161 -3.57 -5.90 -10.80
C PHE A 161 -2.50 -6.01 -11.89
N ALA A 162 -1.60 -6.97 -11.75
CA ALA A 162 -0.54 -7.22 -12.72
C ALA A 162 -1.06 -7.82 -14.05
N GLN A 163 -2.31 -8.31 -14.06
CA GLN A 163 -2.95 -8.94 -15.21
C GLN A 163 -4.41 -8.53 -15.26
N ASP A 164 -4.98 -8.42 -16.45
CA ASP A 164 -6.42 -8.35 -16.64
C ASP A 164 -7.07 -9.72 -16.34
N GLY A 165 -8.38 -9.76 -16.25
CA GLY A 165 -9.12 -10.96 -15.93
C GLY A 165 -10.61 -10.75 -15.94
N THR A 166 -11.33 -11.70 -15.38
CA THR A 166 -12.79 -11.62 -15.18
C THR A 166 -13.08 -11.25 -13.74
N ALA A 167 -13.92 -10.24 -13.53
CA ALA A 167 -14.37 -9.80 -12.22
C ALA A 167 -15.85 -10.14 -11.99
N TRP A 168 -16.17 -10.55 -10.75
CA TRP A 168 -17.53 -10.64 -10.21
C TRP A 168 -17.68 -9.57 -9.15
N TRP A 169 -18.61 -8.65 -9.36
CA TRP A 169 -18.78 -7.46 -8.55
C TRP A 169 -20.20 -6.96 -8.52
N LYS A 170 -20.57 -6.21 -7.49
CA LYS A 170 -21.83 -5.48 -7.40
C LYS A 170 -21.58 -3.97 -7.32
N PRO A 171 -22.49 -3.12 -7.87
CA PRO A 171 -22.34 -1.67 -7.79
C PRO A 171 -22.32 -1.17 -6.33
N ALA A 172 -21.53 -0.13 -6.08
CA ALA A 172 -21.54 0.61 -4.82
C ALA A 172 -22.36 1.89 -4.91
N PHE A 173 -22.66 2.50 -3.75
CA PHE A 173 -23.32 3.81 -3.59
C PHE A 173 -24.73 3.94 -4.21
N LEU A 174 -25.40 2.84 -4.46
CA LEU A 174 -26.80 2.86 -4.78
C LEU A 174 -27.56 2.85 -3.46
N TRP A 175 -27.92 4.08 -2.98
CA TRP A 175 -28.53 4.24 -1.69
C TRP A 175 -29.85 3.46 -1.56
N ASN A 176 -30.18 3.03 -0.36
CA ASN A 176 -31.35 2.22 0.04
C ASN A 176 -31.42 0.79 -0.55
N ARG A 177 -30.36 0.27 -1.16
CA ARG A 177 -30.37 -1.05 -1.75
C ARG A 177 -29.02 -1.74 -1.61
N GLU A 178 -28.95 -2.78 -0.81
CA GLU A 178 -27.74 -3.58 -0.58
C GLU A 178 -27.69 -4.87 -1.45
N GLU A 179 -28.86 -5.33 -1.88
CA GLU A 179 -28.98 -6.59 -2.61
C GLU A 179 -29.02 -6.34 -4.11
N TYR A 180 -27.91 -6.68 -4.77
CA TYR A 180 -27.77 -6.63 -6.22
C TYR A 180 -27.30 -7.98 -6.76
N LEU A 181 -27.68 -8.28 -8.00
CA LEU A 181 -27.05 -9.35 -8.74
C LEU A 181 -25.60 -8.99 -9.06
N TYR A 182 -24.73 -9.98 -8.98
CA TYR A 182 -23.34 -9.80 -9.38
C TYR A 182 -23.24 -9.59 -10.90
N ASN A 183 -22.48 -8.57 -11.29
CA ASN A 183 -22.00 -8.41 -12.64
C ASN A 183 -20.81 -9.34 -12.86
N LYS A 184 -20.70 -9.91 -14.06
CA LYS A 184 -19.52 -10.64 -14.51
C LYS A 184 -18.98 -9.94 -15.74
N THR A 185 -17.84 -9.28 -15.62
CA THR A 185 -17.24 -8.48 -16.69
C THR A 185 -15.73 -8.71 -16.76
N ALA A 186 -15.07 -8.16 -17.78
CA ALA A 186 -13.62 -7.93 -17.69
C ALA A 186 -13.30 -7.01 -16.50
N LEU A 187 -12.14 -7.16 -15.89
CA LEU A 187 -11.67 -6.27 -14.81
C LEU A 187 -11.67 -4.81 -15.30
N SER A 188 -11.20 -4.57 -16.51
CA SER A 188 -11.20 -3.27 -17.19
C SER A 188 -12.59 -2.63 -17.41
N ALA A 189 -13.67 -3.38 -17.19
CA ALA A 189 -15.05 -2.89 -17.29
C ALA A 189 -15.74 -2.72 -15.91
N VAL A 190 -15.04 -2.97 -14.81
CA VAL A 190 -15.55 -2.66 -13.46
C VAL A 190 -15.68 -1.15 -13.32
N SER A 191 -16.78 -0.69 -12.75
CA SER A 191 -16.96 0.73 -12.37
C SER A 191 -16.68 0.90 -10.86
N THR A 192 -17.56 1.58 -10.12
CA THR A 192 -17.47 1.63 -8.67
C THR A 192 -18.17 0.42 -8.07
N ALA A 193 -17.43 -0.39 -7.33
CA ALA A 193 -17.88 -1.67 -6.80
C ALA A 193 -17.86 -1.70 -5.27
N ALA A 194 -18.87 -2.30 -4.68
CA ALA A 194 -18.85 -2.68 -3.27
C ALA A 194 -18.03 -3.96 -3.07
N THR A 195 -17.37 -4.10 -1.94
CA THR A 195 -16.68 -5.32 -1.55
C THR A 195 -17.64 -6.38 -1.00
N PRO A 196 -17.33 -7.68 -1.13
CA PRO A 196 -16.16 -8.25 -1.78
C PRO A 196 -16.21 -8.14 -3.32
N VAL A 197 -15.06 -7.92 -3.94
CA VAL A 197 -14.86 -8.03 -5.39
C VAL A 197 -13.94 -9.21 -5.65
N THR A 198 -14.43 -10.19 -6.41
CA THR A 198 -13.65 -11.39 -6.74
C THR A 198 -13.23 -11.37 -8.20
N MET A 199 -11.98 -11.69 -8.47
CA MET A 199 -11.41 -11.71 -9.81
C MET A 199 -10.73 -13.05 -10.09
N LYS A 200 -10.81 -13.47 -11.35
CA LYS A 200 -10.01 -14.54 -11.90
C LYS A 200 -9.06 -13.94 -12.93
N LEU A 201 -7.79 -13.89 -12.60
CA LEU A 201 -6.74 -13.36 -13.47
C LEU A 201 -6.51 -14.27 -14.68
N ALA A 202 -5.79 -13.75 -15.69
CA ALA A 202 -5.54 -14.46 -16.94
C ALA A 202 -4.82 -15.80 -16.75
N ASP A 203 -3.96 -15.93 -15.74
CA ASP A 203 -3.27 -17.17 -15.39
C ASP A 203 -4.11 -18.16 -14.56
N GLY A 204 -5.37 -17.83 -14.30
CA GLY A 204 -6.31 -18.64 -13.52
C GLY A 204 -6.28 -18.40 -12.01
N THR A 205 -5.42 -17.53 -11.49
CA THR A 205 -5.37 -17.16 -10.08
C THR A 205 -6.65 -16.41 -9.69
N HIS A 206 -7.27 -16.82 -8.58
CA HIS A 206 -8.41 -16.11 -8.01
C HIS A 206 -7.92 -15.17 -6.91
N VAL A 207 -8.43 -13.93 -6.93
CA VAL A 207 -8.14 -12.89 -5.94
C VAL A 207 -9.45 -12.29 -5.47
N THR A 208 -9.59 -12.05 -4.17
CA THR A 208 -10.75 -11.34 -3.61
C THR A 208 -10.27 -10.16 -2.80
N LEU A 209 -10.83 -8.98 -3.07
CA LEU A 209 -10.66 -7.79 -2.24
C LEU A 209 -11.83 -7.70 -1.27
N HIS A 210 -11.52 -7.56 0.03
CA HIS A 210 -12.51 -7.42 1.08
C HIS A 210 -11.91 -6.78 2.33
N GLU A 211 -12.78 -6.24 3.17
CA GLU A 211 -12.43 -5.73 4.50
C GLU A 211 -12.30 -6.91 5.48
N ALA A 212 -11.18 -6.99 6.19
CA ALA A 212 -10.98 -8.06 7.18
C ALA A 212 -11.60 -7.74 8.55
N ALA A 213 -11.58 -6.45 8.95
CA ALA A 213 -12.08 -5.99 10.23
C ALA A 213 -12.55 -4.53 10.12
N LEU A 214 -13.83 -4.33 9.93
CA LEU A 214 -14.45 -3.01 9.84
C LEU A 214 -14.84 -2.54 11.24
N VAL A 215 -13.93 -1.78 11.90
CA VAL A 215 -14.12 -1.25 13.25
C VAL A 215 -13.86 0.26 13.22
N ASP A 216 -14.86 1.06 13.55
CA ASP A 216 -14.82 2.53 13.56
C ASP A 216 -14.29 3.16 12.26
N TYR A 217 -14.61 2.55 11.12
CA TYR A 217 -14.19 3.00 9.79
C TYR A 217 -15.30 2.81 8.77
N SER A 218 -15.26 3.58 7.68
CA SER A 218 -16.23 3.46 6.59
C SER A 218 -16.06 2.15 5.83
N GLY A 219 -17.17 1.57 5.38
CA GLY A 219 -17.15 0.42 4.49
C GLY A 219 -16.42 0.74 3.18
N MET A 220 -15.63 -0.22 2.69
CA MET A 220 -14.82 -0.06 1.49
C MET A 220 -15.66 -0.19 0.22
N ALA A 221 -15.51 0.80 -0.66
CA ALA A 221 -15.87 0.68 -2.07
C ALA A 221 -14.63 0.97 -2.90
N VAL A 222 -14.51 0.31 -4.04
CA VAL A 222 -13.39 0.49 -4.95
C VAL A 222 -13.88 1.06 -6.27
N THR A 223 -13.14 2.04 -6.80
CA THR A 223 -13.44 2.65 -8.10
C THR A 223 -12.25 2.44 -9.02
N ARG A 224 -12.52 1.94 -10.20
CA ARG A 224 -11.47 1.74 -11.20
C ARG A 224 -10.95 3.08 -11.70
N THR A 225 -9.64 3.28 -11.69
CA THR A 225 -8.96 4.49 -12.16
C THR A 225 -8.33 4.31 -13.55
N ASP A 226 -7.93 3.09 -13.90
CA ASP A 226 -7.44 2.71 -15.23
C ASP A 226 -7.85 1.28 -15.58
N ALA A 227 -7.19 0.62 -16.52
CA ALA A 227 -7.60 -0.73 -16.98
C ALA A 227 -7.43 -1.82 -15.91
N THR A 228 -6.51 -1.67 -14.98
CA THR A 228 -6.13 -2.69 -13.97
C THR A 228 -6.06 -2.19 -12.53
N THR A 229 -6.26 -0.89 -12.29
CA THR A 229 -6.19 -0.24 -10.96
C THR A 229 -7.56 0.17 -10.46
#